data_a4c1a3faaca98bcf953b6d3774d79a72
#
_entry.id   a4c1a3faaca98bcf953b6d3774d79a72
#
_cell.length_a   1.000
_cell.length_b   1.000
_cell.length_c   1.000
_cell.angle_alpha   90.00
_cell.angle_beta   90.00
_cell.angle_gamma   90.00
#
_symmetry.space_group_name_H-M   'P 1'
#
loop_
_entity.id
_entity.type
_entity.pdbx_description
1 polymer ?
#
loop_
_entity_poly.entity_id
_entity_poly.type
_entity_poly.pdbx_seq_one_letter_code
_entity_poly.pdbx_strand_id
1 'polypeptide(L)'
;KDLVHWEQIGNCLTRPSQLDLTNANSGSGIFAPTIRYNDGVFYMITTNVSGKGNFLVHTTDPRSEWSEPVSLEQGGIDPSLYFEDGKCFMVSNPDGYINLCEIDPMTGKQLSSSKRIWNGTGGRYAEGPHIYKKDGWYYLLISEGGTELGHKVTIARSRYIDGPYQGNPANPILTHANESGQSSPIQGTGHADLVEGTDGSWWMVCLAYRIMPGTHHTLGRETYLAPVRWDKDAWPVVNSNGTISLKMDVPTLPQQEMKGRPERIDFKEGKLSPEWIHLQNPEAKNYIFTKDGKLRLIATPVTLSDWKSPTFVALRQEHFDMEASAPVVLQKAGVNDEAGISVFMEFHSHYDLFVRQDKDRKRSVGLRYKLGEITHYAKEVSLPTDGEVELVVKSDINYYYFGYKVNGIYHDLGKMNTRYLSTETAGGFTGVVLGLYITSASKDSKAYADFEYFKYKGKPGENK
;
A
#
# COMPACT_ATOMS: atom_id res chain seq x y z
N LYS A 1 -9.81 14.77 10.47
CA LYS A 1 -11.01 15.65 10.68
C LYS A 1 -11.28 16.57 9.48
N ASP A 2 -10.31 16.73 8.59
CA ASP A 2 -10.37 17.73 7.51
C ASP A 2 -9.97 17.15 6.13
N LEU A 3 -9.70 15.87 6.02
CA LEU A 3 -9.35 15.15 4.78
C LEU A 3 -8.11 15.66 4.03
N VAL A 4 -7.43 16.67 4.55
CA VAL A 4 -6.22 17.27 3.95
C VAL A 4 -4.98 16.95 4.77
N HIS A 5 -5.12 16.92 6.09
CA HIS A 5 -4.02 16.71 7.02
C HIS A 5 -4.09 15.30 7.60
N TRP A 6 -3.16 14.46 7.15
CA TRP A 6 -3.13 13.05 7.50
C TRP A 6 -1.96 12.72 8.43
N GLU A 7 -2.25 12.00 9.47
CA GLU A 7 -1.27 11.42 10.39
C GLU A 7 -1.58 9.93 10.54
N GLN A 8 -0.60 9.08 10.30
CA GLN A 8 -0.73 7.65 10.56
C GLN A 8 -0.65 7.39 12.07
N ILE A 9 -1.75 6.94 12.66
CA ILE A 9 -1.88 6.75 14.12
C ILE A 9 -1.62 5.31 14.57
N GLY A 10 -1.52 4.36 13.64
CA GLY A 10 -1.30 2.95 13.92
C GLY A 10 -1.65 2.06 12.74
N ASN A 11 -1.72 0.77 13.01
CA ASN A 11 -2.11 -0.29 12.07
C ASN A 11 -3.16 -1.19 12.74
N CYS A 12 -4.17 -1.63 11.98
CA CYS A 12 -5.25 -2.47 12.51
C CYS A 12 -4.81 -3.92 12.75
N LEU A 13 -3.90 -4.42 11.92
CA LEU A 13 -3.42 -5.80 11.94
C LEU A 13 -1.93 -5.81 12.29
N THR A 14 -1.60 -6.15 13.54
CA THR A 14 -0.24 -6.06 14.08
C THR A 14 0.26 -7.38 14.68
N ARG A 15 -0.61 -8.36 14.82
CA ARG A 15 -0.28 -9.64 15.46
C ARG A 15 -0.42 -10.82 14.50
N PRO A 16 0.43 -11.85 14.60
CA PRO A 16 0.30 -13.07 13.80
C PRO A 16 -1.04 -13.80 13.97
N SER A 17 -1.68 -13.66 15.15
CA SER A 17 -3.02 -14.23 15.40
C SER A 17 -4.12 -13.58 14.56
N GLN A 18 -3.93 -12.30 14.20
CA GLN A 18 -4.91 -11.56 13.39
C GLN A 18 -4.79 -11.86 11.90
N LEU A 19 -3.58 -12.20 11.43
CA LEU A 19 -3.31 -12.29 10.00
C LEU A 19 -2.23 -13.34 9.70
N ASP A 20 -2.61 -14.39 8.99
CA ASP A 20 -1.67 -15.39 8.44
C ASP A 20 -1.47 -15.13 6.94
N LEU A 21 -0.27 -14.72 6.57
CA LEU A 21 0.19 -14.47 5.21
C LEU A 21 1.25 -15.49 4.75
N THR A 22 1.45 -16.58 5.46
CA THR A 22 2.51 -17.57 5.19
C THR A 22 2.48 -18.10 3.75
N ASN A 23 1.27 -18.23 3.17
CA ASN A 23 1.07 -18.71 1.81
C ASN A 23 0.69 -17.59 0.82
N ALA A 24 0.80 -16.34 1.22
CA ALA A 24 0.44 -15.22 0.36
C ALA A 24 1.53 -14.98 -0.70
N ASN A 25 1.12 -15.05 -1.96
CA ASN A 25 1.96 -14.69 -3.10
C ASN A 25 1.92 -13.18 -3.36
N SER A 26 2.76 -12.70 -4.27
CA SER A 26 2.69 -11.35 -4.80
C SER A 26 1.31 -11.09 -5.41
N GLY A 27 0.70 -9.93 -5.09
CA GLY A 27 -0.65 -9.59 -5.54
C GLY A 27 -1.79 -10.34 -4.82
N SER A 28 -1.50 -11.06 -3.74
CA SER A 28 -2.50 -11.71 -2.89
C SER A 28 -2.36 -11.27 -1.40
N GLY A 29 -3.03 -11.97 -0.48
CA GLY A 29 -3.06 -11.57 0.93
C GLY A 29 -4.25 -10.64 1.22
N ILE A 30 -4.01 -9.48 1.79
CA ILE A 30 -5.07 -8.53 2.14
C ILE A 30 -5.45 -7.67 0.95
N PHE A 31 -6.75 -7.71 0.61
CA PHE A 31 -7.37 -6.82 -0.37
C PHE A 31 -8.00 -5.61 0.34
N ALA A 32 -8.65 -4.74 -0.43
CA ALA A 32 -9.08 -3.42 0.02
C ALA A 32 -9.83 -3.43 1.36
N PRO A 33 -9.29 -2.80 2.41
CA PRO A 33 -9.96 -2.66 3.69
C PRO A 33 -10.90 -1.46 3.69
N THR A 34 -11.99 -1.58 4.45
CA THR A 34 -12.87 -0.46 4.78
C THR A 34 -12.91 -0.25 6.28
N ILE A 35 -12.89 1.00 6.72
CA ILE A 35 -13.10 1.37 8.12
C ILE A 35 -14.43 2.08 8.27
N ARG A 36 -15.19 1.74 9.33
CA ARG A 36 -16.44 2.42 9.71
C ARG A 36 -16.46 2.65 11.22
N TYR A 37 -17.06 3.73 11.62
CA TYR A 37 -17.33 4.05 13.02
C TYR A 37 -18.83 4.00 13.28
N ASN A 38 -19.22 3.28 14.32
CA ASN A 38 -20.60 3.24 14.78
C ASN A 38 -20.67 3.09 16.29
N ASP A 39 -21.40 3.97 16.95
CA ASP A 39 -21.73 3.93 18.37
C ASP A 39 -20.53 3.66 19.30
N GLY A 40 -19.46 4.42 19.14
CA GLY A 40 -18.23 4.32 19.95
C GLY A 40 -17.23 3.26 19.51
N VAL A 41 -17.54 2.46 18.49
CA VAL A 41 -16.68 1.37 18.00
C VAL A 41 -16.23 1.64 16.58
N PHE A 42 -14.94 1.44 16.33
CA PHE A 42 -14.34 1.39 14.99
C PHE A 42 -14.28 -0.05 14.51
N TYR A 43 -14.71 -0.30 13.30
CA TYR A 43 -14.67 -1.59 12.62
C TYR A 43 -13.81 -1.47 11.37
N MET A 44 -12.80 -2.31 11.22
CA MET A 44 -12.06 -2.47 9.97
C MET A 44 -12.41 -3.85 9.40
N ILE A 45 -12.94 -3.87 8.19
CA ILE A 45 -13.34 -5.08 7.46
C ILE A 45 -12.49 -5.21 6.20
N THR A 46 -12.09 -6.43 5.86
CA THR A 46 -11.26 -6.71 4.68
C THR A 46 -11.37 -8.16 4.24
N THR A 47 -10.69 -8.52 3.16
CA THR A 47 -10.57 -9.88 2.64
C THR A 47 -9.14 -10.35 2.68
N ASN A 48 -8.86 -11.52 3.23
CA ASN A 48 -7.62 -12.25 3.00
C ASN A 48 -7.85 -13.29 1.90
N VAL A 49 -7.47 -12.97 0.66
CA VAL A 49 -7.67 -13.85 -0.49
C VAL A 49 -6.75 -15.08 -0.48
N SER A 50 -5.68 -15.05 0.31
CA SER A 50 -4.78 -16.20 0.54
C SER A 50 -5.17 -17.04 1.75
N GLY A 51 -6.20 -16.66 2.47
CA GLY A 51 -6.60 -17.26 3.75
C GLY A 51 -8.09 -17.51 3.86
N LYS A 52 -8.67 -17.06 4.97
CA LYS A 52 -10.04 -17.37 5.36
C LYS A 52 -11.13 -16.48 4.72
N GLY A 53 -10.80 -15.64 3.75
CA GLY A 53 -11.77 -14.74 3.12
C GLY A 53 -12.05 -13.49 3.96
N ASN A 54 -13.29 -13.07 4.05
CA ASN A 54 -13.70 -11.86 4.74
C ASN A 54 -13.64 -11.99 6.26
N PHE A 55 -13.11 -10.96 6.89
CA PHE A 55 -13.08 -10.84 8.35
C PHE A 55 -13.10 -9.37 8.76
N LEU A 56 -13.41 -9.10 10.01
CA LEU A 56 -13.28 -7.78 10.59
C LEU A 56 -12.52 -7.83 11.93
N VAL A 57 -11.95 -6.68 12.28
CA VAL A 57 -11.43 -6.39 13.62
C VAL A 57 -12.05 -5.09 14.11
N HIS A 58 -12.19 -4.92 15.41
CA HIS A 58 -12.81 -3.74 16.01
C HIS A 58 -12.02 -3.22 17.21
N THR A 59 -12.24 -1.96 17.54
CA THR A 59 -11.68 -1.31 18.73
C THR A 59 -12.51 -0.07 19.10
N THR A 60 -12.44 0.35 20.35
CA THR A 60 -12.99 1.65 20.80
C THR A 60 -11.98 2.80 20.69
N ASP A 61 -10.69 2.50 20.54
CA ASP A 61 -9.63 3.48 20.32
C ASP A 61 -8.71 3.00 19.17
N PRO A 62 -8.72 3.64 17.99
CA PRO A 62 -7.94 3.20 16.84
C PRO A 62 -6.42 3.37 17.00
N ARG A 63 -5.95 4.01 18.09
CA ARG A 63 -4.53 4.07 18.47
C ARG A 63 -4.09 2.89 19.32
N SER A 64 -5.06 2.15 19.85
CA SER A 64 -4.84 0.99 20.72
C SER A 64 -4.85 -0.32 19.91
N GLU A 65 -4.76 -1.44 20.61
CA GLU A 65 -4.88 -2.75 19.99
C GLU A 65 -6.29 -2.99 19.44
N TRP A 66 -6.34 -3.61 18.27
CA TRP A 66 -7.56 -4.10 17.65
C TRP A 66 -7.86 -5.52 18.09
N SER A 67 -9.13 -5.91 18.05
CA SER A 67 -9.59 -7.25 18.44
C SER A 67 -8.90 -8.38 17.66
N GLU A 68 -9.09 -9.62 18.10
CA GLU A 68 -8.89 -10.79 17.25
C GLU A 68 -9.90 -10.76 16.09
N PRO A 69 -9.57 -11.40 14.94
CA PRO A 69 -10.40 -11.35 13.76
C PRO A 69 -11.71 -12.11 13.95
N VAL A 70 -12.79 -11.46 13.58
CA VAL A 70 -14.12 -12.03 13.48
C VAL A 70 -14.35 -12.47 12.04
N SER A 71 -14.43 -13.77 11.78
CA SER A 71 -14.68 -14.32 10.44
C SER A 71 -16.10 -14.05 9.98
N LEU A 72 -16.29 -13.80 8.68
CA LEU A 72 -17.58 -13.49 8.06
C LEU A 72 -17.96 -14.57 7.04
N GLU A 73 -19.25 -14.89 6.97
CA GLU A 73 -19.76 -15.98 6.12
C GLU A 73 -19.91 -15.54 4.66
N GLN A 74 -20.36 -14.28 4.40
CA GLN A 74 -20.49 -13.77 3.03
C GLN A 74 -19.12 -13.63 2.39
N GLY A 75 -18.90 -14.30 1.27
CA GLY A 75 -17.66 -14.25 0.49
C GLY A 75 -17.52 -13.00 -0.39
N GLY A 76 -16.69 -13.09 -1.42
CA GLY A 76 -16.32 -12.00 -2.30
C GLY A 76 -15.16 -11.19 -1.76
N ILE A 77 -14.88 -10.04 -2.41
CA ILE A 77 -13.81 -9.13 -2.01
C ILE A 77 -14.38 -7.74 -1.67
N ASP A 78 -13.51 -6.87 -1.16
CA ASP A 78 -13.76 -5.44 -0.89
C ASP A 78 -15.01 -5.19 -0.04
N PRO A 79 -15.17 -5.88 1.10
CA PRO A 79 -16.37 -5.73 1.90
C PRO A 79 -16.44 -4.36 2.55
N SER A 80 -17.65 -3.84 2.70
CA SER A 80 -17.92 -2.68 3.55
C SER A 80 -19.12 -2.89 4.46
N LEU A 81 -19.22 -2.05 5.49
CA LEU A 81 -20.29 -2.06 6.46
C LEU A 81 -21.15 -0.81 6.36
N TYR A 82 -22.45 -0.97 6.57
CA TYR A 82 -23.40 0.12 6.73
C TYR A 82 -24.27 -0.13 7.98
N PHE A 83 -24.39 0.87 8.84
CA PHE A 83 -25.13 0.78 10.10
C PHE A 83 -26.38 1.65 10.05
N GLU A 84 -27.52 1.09 10.43
CA GLU A 84 -28.78 1.80 10.54
C GLU A 84 -29.73 1.10 11.50
N ASP A 85 -30.41 1.85 12.37
CA ASP A 85 -31.45 1.37 13.31
C ASP A 85 -31.01 0.15 14.14
N GLY A 86 -29.77 0.16 14.62
CA GLY A 86 -29.18 -0.92 15.43
C GLY A 86 -28.81 -2.18 14.62
N LYS A 87 -28.90 -2.13 13.30
CA LYS A 87 -28.50 -3.21 12.38
C LYS A 87 -27.17 -2.90 11.73
N CYS A 88 -26.43 -3.96 11.40
CA CYS A 88 -25.21 -3.90 10.60
C CYS A 88 -25.41 -4.66 9.28
N PHE A 89 -25.26 -3.97 8.18
CA PHE A 89 -25.32 -4.54 6.84
C PHE A 89 -23.92 -4.64 6.26
N MET A 90 -23.63 -5.80 5.66
CA MET A 90 -22.40 -6.04 4.92
C MET A 90 -22.71 -6.09 3.42
N VAL A 91 -21.89 -5.43 2.62
CA VAL A 91 -21.87 -5.56 1.15
C VAL A 91 -20.52 -6.04 0.67
N SER A 92 -20.51 -6.90 -0.35
CA SER A 92 -19.33 -7.45 -1.03
C SER A 92 -19.75 -8.02 -2.40
N ASN A 93 -18.83 -8.67 -3.15
CA ASN A 93 -19.12 -9.21 -4.47
C ASN A 93 -18.86 -10.73 -4.62
N PRO A 94 -19.52 -11.61 -3.89
CA PRO A 94 -19.20 -13.05 -3.83
C PRO A 94 -19.28 -13.80 -5.18
N ASP A 95 -20.00 -13.29 -6.14
CA ASP A 95 -20.29 -13.94 -7.43
C ASP A 95 -20.26 -12.97 -8.62
N GLY A 96 -19.50 -11.89 -8.49
CA GLY A 96 -19.41 -10.82 -9.50
C GLY A 96 -20.59 -9.83 -9.46
N TYR A 97 -21.50 -9.99 -8.50
CA TYR A 97 -22.60 -9.08 -8.20
C TYR A 97 -22.41 -8.50 -6.81
N ILE A 98 -22.87 -7.29 -6.61
CA ILE A 98 -22.91 -6.70 -5.27
C ILE A 98 -24.06 -7.33 -4.48
N ASN A 99 -23.70 -7.98 -3.38
CA ASN A 99 -24.62 -8.67 -2.48
C ASN A 99 -24.65 -7.95 -1.14
N LEU A 100 -25.82 -7.96 -0.53
CA LEU A 100 -26.12 -7.41 0.80
C LEU A 100 -26.59 -8.52 1.73
N CYS A 101 -26.10 -8.53 2.96
CA CYS A 101 -26.69 -9.29 4.07
C CYS A 101 -26.64 -8.49 5.37
N GLU A 102 -27.50 -8.83 6.33
CA GLU A 102 -27.41 -8.35 7.71
C GLU A 102 -26.49 -9.28 8.51
N ILE A 103 -25.61 -8.72 9.31
CA ILE A 103 -24.67 -9.46 10.16
C ILE A 103 -24.69 -8.95 11.60
N ASP A 104 -24.26 -9.78 12.53
CA ASP A 104 -23.78 -9.34 13.84
C ASP A 104 -22.28 -9.07 13.75
N PRO A 105 -21.81 -7.81 13.81
CA PRO A 105 -20.41 -7.48 13.63
C PRO A 105 -19.51 -7.94 14.79
N MET A 106 -20.08 -8.30 15.94
CA MET A 106 -19.30 -8.77 17.10
C MET A 106 -19.03 -10.28 17.04
N THR A 107 -19.89 -11.04 16.38
CA THR A 107 -19.76 -12.50 16.27
C THR A 107 -19.47 -12.98 14.83
N GLY A 108 -19.69 -12.11 13.84
CA GLY A 108 -19.58 -12.44 12.42
C GLY A 108 -20.77 -13.24 11.86
N LYS A 109 -21.75 -13.55 12.71
CA LYS A 109 -22.91 -14.34 12.31
C LYS A 109 -23.73 -13.60 11.26
N GLN A 110 -24.01 -14.25 10.14
CA GLN A 110 -24.95 -13.76 9.14
C GLN A 110 -26.39 -13.92 9.65
N LEU A 111 -27.17 -12.82 9.68
CA LEU A 111 -28.52 -12.74 10.23
C LEU A 111 -29.61 -12.80 9.15
N SER A 112 -29.24 -12.51 7.88
CA SER A 112 -30.14 -12.64 6.73
C SER A 112 -29.43 -13.35 5.57
N SER A 113 -30.22 -13.93 4.65
CA SER A 113 -29.67 -14.48 3.44
C SER A 113 -29.01 -13.37 2.58
N SER A 114 -27.90 -13.73 1.91
CA SER A 114 -27.23 -12.84 0.96
C SER A 114 -28.11 -12.56 -0.25
N LYS A 115 -28.35 -11.29 -0.57
CA LYS A 115 -29.22 -10.83 -1.66
C LYS A 115 -28.43 -10.03 -2.66
N ARG A 116 -28.49 -10.38 -3.94
CA ARG A 116 -27.96 -9.55 -5.04
C ARG A 116 -28.76 -8.26 -5.13
N ILE A 117 -28.08 -7.12 -5.08
CA ILE A 117 -28.72 -5.80 -5.10
C ILE A 117 -28.40 -4.99 -6.34
N TRP A 118 -27.20 -5.16 -6.93
CA TRP A 118 -26.81 -4.49 -8.18
C TRP A 118 -25.60 -5.18 -8.81
N ASN A 119 -25.41 -4.99 -10.12
CA ASN A 119 -24.27 -5.54 -10.87
C ASN A 119 -23.51 -4.46 -11.69
N GLY A 120 -23.69 -3.21 -11.32
CA GLY A 120 -23.04 -2.11 -12.02
C GLY A 120 -23.69 -1.75 -13.36
N THR A 121 -22.89 -1.14 -14.22
CA THR A 121 -23.31 -0.66 -15.56
C THR A 121 -22.97 -1.66 -16.68
N GLY A 122 -22.53 -2.88 -16.33
CA GLY A 122 -22.11 -3.90 -17.27
C GLY A 122 -20.61 -3.92 -17.55
N GLY A 123 -19.82 -3.17 -16.77
CA GLY A 123 -18.36 -3.29 -16.76
C GLY A 123 -17.90 -4.58 -16.06
N ARG A 124 -16.66 -4.97 -16.33
CA ARG A 124 -16.03 -6.11 -15.61
C ARG A 124 -15.68 -5.70 -14.17
N TYR A 125 -15.62 -6.67 -13.27
CA TYR A 125 -15.16 -6.49 -11.89
C TYR A 125 -15.94 -5.40 -11.12
N ALA A 126 -17.24 -5.61 -10.92
CA ALA A 126 -18.02 -4.79 -10.00
C ALA A 126 -17.51 -5.04 -8.57
N GLU A 127 -16.86 -4.05 -7.96
CA GLU A 127 -16.11 -4.19 -6.69
C GLU A 127 -16.17 -2.90 -5.85
N GLY A 128 -15.61 -2.93 -4.64
CA GLY A 128 -15.53 -1.76 -3.75
C GLY A 128 -16.88 -1.14 -3.39
N PRO A 129 -17.90 -1.93 -2.97
CA PRO A 129 -19.22 -1.40 -2.72
C PRO A 129 -19.30 -0.62 -1.41
N HIS A 130 -19.93 0.57 -1.44
CA HIS A 130 -20.26 1.37 -0.27
C HIS A 130 -21.70 1.85 -0.32
N ILE A 131 -22.41 1.78 0.82
CA ILE A 131 -23.78 2.29 0.96
C ILE A 131 -23.77 3.60 1.75
N TYR A 132 -24.54 4.57 1.26
CA TYR A 132 -24.79 5.85 1.92
C TYR A 132 -26.29 6.15 1.93
N LYS A 133 -26.77 6.89 2.94
CA LYS A 133 -28.14 7.38 2.97
C LYS A 133 -28.17 8.89 2.94
N LYS A 134 -28.91 9.45 1.99
CA LYS A 134 -29.09 10.90 1.86
C LYS A 134 -30.49 11.20 1.33
N ASP A 135 -31.20 12.12 1.98
CA ASP A 135 -32.49 12.64 1.53
C ASP A 135 -33.52 11.52 1.20
N GLY A 136 -33.51 10.45 2.03
CA GLY A 136 -34.40 9.31 1.90
C GLY A 136 -34.07 8.34 0.74
N TRP A 137 -32.86 8.48 0.15
CA TRP A 137 -32.32 7.51 -0.81
C TRP A 137 -31.13 6.76 -0.21
N TYR A 138 -31.03 5.47 -0.48
CA TYR A 138 -29.82 4.69 -0.34
C TYR A 138 -29.04 4.76 -1.65
N TYR A 139 -27.79 5.17 -1.58
CA TYR A 139 -26.86 5.20 -2.69
C TYR A 139 -25.86 4.04 -2.54
N LEU A 140 -25.66 3.31 -3.62
CA LEU A 140 -24.67 2.26 -3.72
C LEU A 140 -23.59 2.71 -4.69
N LEU A 141 -22.42 3.03 -4.17
CA LEU A 141 -21.21 3.39 -4.91
C LEU A 141 -20.40 2.11 -5.14
N ILE A 142 -19.87 1.92 -6.34
CA ILE A 142 -18.99 0.80 -6.70
C ILE A 142 -17.91 1.23 -7.67
N SER A 143 -16.93 0.38 -7.86
CA SER A 143 -15.95 0.49 -8.94
C SER A 143 -16.13 -0.61 -9.97
N GLU A 144 -15.78 -0.32 -11.22
CA GLU A 144 -15.83 -1.24 -12.35
C GLU A 144 -14.59 -1.03 -13.24
N GLY A 145 -14.23 -2.02 -14.03
CA GLY A 145 -13.14 -1.94 -15.01
C GLY A 145 -11.84 -2.57 -14.53
N GLY A 146 -11.75 -2.92 -13.25
CA GLY A 146 -10.51 -3.36 -12.61
C GLY A 146 -9.52 -2.21 -12.42
N THR A 147 -8.51 -2.40 -11.58
CA THR A 147 -7.54 -1.37 -11.17
C THR A 147 -6.51 -1.01 -12.26
N GLU A 148 -6.98 -0.84 -13.48
CA GLU A 148 -6.20 -0.54 -14.70
C GLU A 148 -6.72 0.78 -15.35
N LEU A 149 -6.28 1.07 -16.58
CA LEU A 149 -6.69 2.29 -17.31
C LEU A 149 -8.21 2.43 -17.47
N GLY A 150 -8.94 1.33 -17.53
CA GLY A 150 -10.40 1.30 -17.62
C GLY A 150 -11.16 1.49 -16.32
N HIS A 151 -10.47 1.67 -15.20
CA HIS A 151 -11.06 1.81 -13.88
C HIS A 151 -11.98 3.03 -13.79
N LYS A 152 -13.10 2.88 -13.13
CA LYS A 152 -14.12 3.91 -13.03
C LYS A 152 -15.00 3.73 -11.80
N VAL A 153 -15.64 4.80 -11.36
CA VAL A 153 -16.63 4.79 -10.27
C VAL A 153 -18.02 4.95 -10.86
N THR A 154 -18.93 4.08 -10.47
CA THR A 154 -20.34 4.12 -10.83
C THR A 154 -21.21 4.12 -9.57
N ILE A 155 -22.42 4.64 -9.68
CA ILE A 155 -23.34 4.77 -8.55
C ILE A 155 -24.78 4.46 -8.97
N ALA A 156 -25.53 3.87 -8.05
CA ALA A 156 -26.95 3.63 -8.17
C ALA A 156 -27.66 4.09 -6.89
N ARG A 157 -29.00 4.23 -6.94
CA ARG A 157 -29.81 4.55 -5.78
C ARG A 157 -31.10 3.76 -5.71
N SER A 158 -31.64 3.61 -4.49
CA SER A 158 -32.92 2.97 -4.22
C SER A 158 -33.63 3.65 -3.03
N ARG A 159 -34.92 3.46 -2.90
CA ARG A 159 -35.68 3.84 -1.69
C ARG A 159 -35.54 2.81 -0.57
N TYR A 160 -35.07 1.61 -0.88
CA TYR A 160 -34.88 0.51 0.05
C TYR A 160 -33.42 0.05 0.00
N ILE A 161 -32.86 -0.30 1.17
CA ILE A 161 -31.47 -0.71 1.27
C ILE A 161 -31.14 -1.97 0.44
N ASP A 162 -32.14 -2.82 0.27
CA ASP A 162 -32.04 -4.08 -0.48
C ASP A 162 -32.52 -3.98 -1.94
N GLY A 163 -32.72 -2.74 -2.42
CA GLY A 163 -33.10 -2.44 -3.80
C GLY A 163 -34.61 -2.48 -4.10
N PRO A 164 -34.97 -2.40 -5.39
CA PRO A 164 -34.11 -2.41 -6.56
C PRO A 164 -33.31 -1.08 -6.72
N TYR A 165 -32.04 -1.19 -7.07
CA TYR A 165 -31.18 -0.04 -7.32
C TYR A 165 -31.28 0.40 -8.78
N GLN A 166 -31.39 1.72 -8.98
CA GLN A 166 -31.40 2.37 -10.30
C GLN A 166 -30.06 3.09 -10.51
N GLY A 167 -29.33 2.72 -11.57
CA GLY A 167 -28.07 3.36 -11.93
C GLY A 167 -28.25 4.84 -12.30
N ASN A 168 -27.24 5.65 -11.95
CA ASN A 168 -27.19 7.05 -12.39
C ASN A 168 -27.10 7.10 -13.92
N PRO A 169 -27.98 7.86 -14.61
CA PRO A 169 -27.91 8.02 -16.06
C PRO A 169 -26.58 8.62 -16.56
N ALA A 170 -25.86 9.35 -15.69
CA ALA A 170 -24.58 9.96 -15.99
C ALA A 170 -23.37 9.10 -15.60
N ASN A 171 -23.57 7.82 -15.26
CA ASN A 171 -22.42 6.92 -15.01
C ASN A 171 -21.48 6.80 -16.22
N PRO A 172 -20.16 6.69 -15.99
CA PRO A 172 -19.46 6.73 -14.70
C PRO A 172 -19.35 8.14 -14.13
N ILE A 173 -19.44 8.26 -12.80
CA ILE A 173 -19.31 9.57 -12.12
C ILE A 173 -17.85 10.00 -11.92
N LEU A 174 -16.90 9.07 -12.04
CA LEU A 174 -15.46 9.33 -12.05
C LEU A 174 -14.77 8.34 -12.98
N THR A 175 -13.97 8.85 -13.92
CA THR A 175 -13.05 8.05 -14.75
C THR A 175 -12.03 8.94 -15.46
N HIS A 176 -10.84 8.40 -15.73
CA HIS A 176 -9.85 8.98 -16.64
C HIS A 176 -9.73 8.18 -17.96
N ALA A 177 -10.57 7.18 -18.15
CA ALA A 177 -10.62 6.41 -19.39
C ALA A 177 -11.41 7.12 -20.53
N ASN A 178 -12.01 8.27 -20.26
CA ASN A 178 -12.73 9.11 -21.24
C ASN A 178 -11.81 10.18 -21.87
N GLU A 179 -12.30 10.88 -22.90
CA GLU A 179 -11.55 11.94 -23.58
C GLU A 179 -10.99 13.02 -22.64
N SER A 180 -11.74 13.37 -21.59
CA SER A 180 -11.32 14.38 -20.61
C SER A 180 -10.15 13.93 -19.74
N GLY A 181 -9.97 12.62 -19.55
CA GLY A 181 -8.97 12.03 -18.68
C GLY A 181 -7.74 11.45 -19.39
N GLN A 182 -7.85 11.10 -20.68
CA GLN A 182 -6.78 10.37 -21.40
C GLN A 182 -5.43 11.07 -21.43
N SER A 183 -5.39 12.39 -21.45
CA SER A 183 -4.15 13.18 -21.43
C SER A 183 -3.63 13.46 -20.02
N SER A 184 -4.35 13.05 -18.97
CA SER A 184 -3.93 13.24 -17.59
C SER A 184 -2.75 12.33 -17.23
N PRO A 185 -1.78 12.82 -16.46
CA PRO A 185 -0.76 11.95 -15.86
C PRO A 185 -1.34 11.02 -14.77
N ILE A 186 -2.58 11.26 -14.33
CA ILE A 186 -3.30 10.43 -13.36
C ILE A 186 -4.18 9.46 -14.14
N GLN A 187 -4.07 8.17 -13.84
CA GLN A 187 -4.85 7.12 -14.50
C GLN A 187 -5.41 6.12 -13.48
N GLY A 188 -6.29 5.22 -13.93
CA GLY A 188 -6.84 4.13 -13.12
C GLY A 188 -7.67 4.61 -11.93
N THR A 189 -8.46 5.68 -12.11
CA THR A 189 -9.28 6.29 -11.05
C THR A 189 -10.44 5.39 -10.66
N GLY A 190 -10.53 5.04 -9.38
CA GLY A 190 -11.61 4.17 -8.90
C GLY A 190 -11.54 3.88 -7.42
N HIS A 191 -12.23 2.84 -6.99
CA HIS A 191 -12.28 2.32 -5.62
C HIS A 191 -12.49 3.42 -4.59
N ALA A 192 -13.59 4.16 -4.76
CA ALA A 192 -13.84 5.41 -4.06
C ALA A 192 -14.73 5.22 -2.82
N ASP A 193 -14.58 6.12 -1.87
CA ASP A 193 -15.48 6.28 -0.72
C ASP A 193 -15.97 7.75 -0.66
N LEU A 194 -17.22 7.98 -0.28
CA LEU A 194 -17.79 9.29 -0.07
C LEU A 194 -17.79 9.65 1.41
N VAL A 195 -17.50 10.92 1.69
CA VAL A 195 -17.53 11.42 3.06
C VAL A 195 -18.18 12.79 3.12
N GLU A 196 -19.03 12.99 4.13
CA GLU A 196 -19.60 14.27 4.47
C GLU A 196 -18.71 14.96 5.49
N GLY A 197 -18.26 16.17 5.17
CA GLY A 197 -17.52 17.03 6.08
C GLY A 197 -18.42 17.58 7.20
N THR A 198 -17.81 18.04 8.28
CA THR A 198 -18.55 18.64 9.42
C THR A 198 -19.25 19.94 9.05
N ASP A 199 -18.89 20.56 7.94
CA ASP A 199 -19.50 21.76 7.36
C ASP A 199 -20.62 21.44 6.35
N GLY A 200 -20.95 20.15 6.16
CA GLY A 200 -21.95 19.69 5.20
C GLY A 200 -21.42 19.58 3.76
N SER A 201 -20.15 19.88 3.52
CA SER A 201 -19.51 19.63 2.21
C SER A 201 -19.32 18.13 1.98
N TRP A 202 -19.39 17.70 0.72
CA TRP A 202 -19.17 16.30 0.35
C TRP A 202 -17.88 16.14 -0.44
N TRP A 203 -17.20 15.07 -0.15
CA TRP A 203 -15.91 14.74 -0.74
C TRP A 203 -15.86 13.27 -1.15
N MET A 204 -15.08 12.99 -2.17
CA MET A 204 -14.73 11.65 -2.60
C MET A 204 -13.24 11.43 -2.33
N VAL A 205 -12.88 10.37 -1.64
CA VAL A 205 -11.53 9.82 -1.64
C VAL A 205 -11.51 8.64 -2.60
N CYS A 206 -10.47 8.54 -3.42
CA CYS A 206 -10.35 7.45 -4.40
C CYS A 206 -8.89 7.07 -4.59
N LEU A 207 -8.65 5.91 -5.15
CA LEU A 207 -7.34 5.55 -5.64
C LEU A 207 -7.16 5.98 -7.09
N ALA A 208 -5.91 6.24 -7.45
CA ALA A 208 -5.42 6.37 -8.81
C ALA A 208 -3.90 6.19 -8.79
N TYR A 209 -3.26 6.20 -9.93
CA TYR A 209 -1.80 6.17 -10.02
C TYR A 209 -1.28 7.19 -11.03
N ARG A 210 -0.07 7.68 -10.80
CA ARG A 210 0.62 8.57 -11.74
C ARG A 210 1.44 7.75 -12.73
N ILE A 211 1.18 7.98 -14.02
CA ILE A 211 1.91 7.31 -15.10
C ILE A 211 3.20 8.04 -15.47
N MET A 212 4.20 7.25 -15.79
CA MET A 212 5.46 7.68 -16.41
C MET A 212 5.36 7.57 -17.93
N PRO A 213 6.33 8.15 -18.69
CA PRO A 213 6.38 7.96 -20.13
C PRO A 213 6.34 6.49 -20.52
N GLY A 214 5.45 6.12 -21.43
CA GLY A 214 5.20 4.73 -21.82
C GLY A 214 4.09 4.02 -21.05
N THR A 215 3.23 4.77 -20.33
CA THR A 215 2.02 4.32 -19.65
C THR A 215 2.24 3.26 -18.54
N HIS A 216 3.33 3.35 -17.81
CA HIS A 216 3.61 2.50 -16.66
C HIS A 216 3.79 3.33 -15.38
N HIS A 217 3.63 2.69 -14.22
CA HIS A 217 3.71 3.34 -12.92
C HIS A 217 4.50 2.50 -11.91
N THR A 218 5.28 3.18 -11.05
CA THR A 218 6.13 2.56 -10.03
C THR A 218 5.76 2.92 -8.60
N LEU A 219 5.09 4.07 -8.39
CA LEU A 219 4.70 4.52 -7.05
C LEU A 219 3.49 3.76 -6.49
N GLY A 220 2.84 2.93 -7.34
CA GLY A 220 1.63 2.23 -6.98
C GLY A 220 0.41 3.14 -6.96
N ARG A 221 -0.62 2.72 -6.26
CA ARG A 221 -1.88 3.45 -6.14
C ARG A 221 -1.77 4.48 -5.03
N GLU A 222 -2.12 5.71 -5.35
CA GLU A 222 -2.11 6.86 -4.46
C GLU A 222 -3.54 7.28 -4.12
N THR A 223 -3.73 7.94 -2.98
CA THR A 223 -5.04 8.44 -2.56
C THR A 223 -5.25 9.86 -3.06
N TYR A 224 -6.38 10.10 -3.70
CA TYR A 224 -6.81 11.40 -4.20
C TYR A 224 -8.08 11.86 -3.51
N LEU A 225 -8.26 13.18 -3.41
CA LEU A 225 -9.44 13.84 -2.88
C LEU A 225 -10.11 14.63 -3.98
N ALA A 226 -11.45 14.58 -4.06
CA ALA A 226 -12.24 15.37 -4.98
C ALA A 226 -13.50 15.95 -4.30
N PRO A 227 -13.88 17.22 -4.58
CA PRO A 227 -15.15 17.77 -4.12
C PRO A 227 -16.31 17.10 -4.82
N VAL A 228 -17.40 16.90 -4.10
CA VAL A 228 -18.64 16.34 -4.61
C VAL A 228 -19.77 17.32 -4.35
N ARG A 229 -20.50 17.69 -5.39
CA ARG A 229 -21.76 18.41 -5.28
C ARG A 229 -22.92 17.50 -5.64
N TRP A 230 -24.09 17.75 -5.07
CA TRP A 230 -25.31 17.04 -5.44
C TRP A 230 -26.08 17.90 -6.44
N ASP A 231 -26.47 17.31 -7.56
CA ASP A 231 -27.25 18.02 -8.60
C ASP A 231 -28.73 18.16 -8.20
N LYS A 232 -29.52 18.84 -9.05
CA LYS A 232 -30.96 19.06 -8.83
C LYS A 232 -31.77 17.74 -8.74
N ASP A 233 -31.27 16.67 -9.33
CA ASP A 233 -31.92 15.36 -9.36
C ASP A 233 -31.37 14.45 -8.24
N ALA A 234 -30.62 15.02 -7.26
CA ALA A 234 -29.99 14.37 -6.14
C ALA A 234 -28.98 13.28 -6.54
N TRP A 235 -28.20 13.51 -7.61
CA TRP A 235 -27.07 12.68 -7.96
C TRP A 235 -25.74 13.36 -7.61
N PRO A 236 -24.71 12.60 -7.17
CA PRO A 236 -23.40 13.17 -6.91
C PRO A 236 -22.66 13.46 -8.23
N VAL A 237 -22.04 14.62 -8.29
CA VAL A 237 -21.18 15.07 -9.38
C VAL A 237 -19.79 15.34 -8.83
N VAL A 238 -18.81 14.57 -9.29
CA VAL A 238 -17.44 14.62 -8.83
C VAL A 238 -16.68 15.69 -9.62
N ASN A 239 -16.07 16.64 -8.92
CA ASN A 239 -15.19 17.66 -9.49
C ASN A 239 -15.73 18.27 -10.81
N SER A 240 -16.98 18.59 -10.89
CA SER A 240 -17.72 19.14 -12.04
C SER A 240 -17.70 18.35 -13.37
N ASN A 241 -16.66 17.60 -13.64
CA ASN A 241 -16.44 16.89 -14.92
C ASN A 241 -16.15 15.38 -14.80
N GLY A 242 -16.23 14.81 -13.59
CA GLY A 242 -15.96 13.39 -13.36
C GLY A 242 -14.49 12.96 -13.52
N THR A 243 -13.55 13.90 -13.30
CA THR A 243 -12.11 13.63 -13.29
C THR A 243 -11.46 14.18 -12.01
N ILE A 244 -10.22 13.82 -11.74
CA ILE A 244 -9.39 14.37 -10.67
C ILE A 244 -8.16 15.06 -11.23
N SER A 245 -7.52 15.91 -10.42
CA SER A 245 -6.28 16.60 -10.77
C SER A 245 -5.24 16.49 -9.66
N LEU A 246 -3.96 16.73 -10.01
CA LEU A 246 -2.86 16.72 -9.04
C LEU A 246 -3.00 17.82 -7.97
N LYS A 247 -3.68 18.90 -8.33
CA LYS A 247 -3.95 20.03 -7.43
C LYS A 247 -5.43 20.36 -7.47
N MET A 248 -6.00 20.57 -6.32
CA MET A 248 -7.38 20.98 -6.17
C MET A 248 -7.53 22.02 -5.06
N ASP A 249 -8.40 22.97 -5.26
CA ASP A 249 -8.79 23.92 -4.24
C ASP A 249 -9.76 23.27 -3.25
N VAL A 250 -9.50 23.46 -1.98
CA VAL A 250 -10.32 22.94 -0.87
C VAL A 250 -10.72 24.09 0.08
N PRO A 251 -11.47 25.09 -0.42
CA PRO A 251 -11.68 26.35 0.29
C PRO A 251 -12.45 26.19 1.61
N THR A 252 -13.21 25.10 1.76
CA THR A 252 -14.02 24.82 2.95
C THR A 252 -13.27 24.00 3.99
N LEU A 253 -12.12 23.43 3.64
CA LEU A 253 -11.31 22.63 4.56
C LEU A 253 -10.25 23.52 5.22
N PRO A 254 -9.97 23.33 6.52
CA PRO A 254 -9.00 24.15 7.24
C PRO A 254 -7.60 23.98 6.69
N GLN A 255 -6.86 25.08 6.61
CA GLN A 255 -5.43 25.05 6.28
C GLN A 255 -4.62 24.83 7.56
N GLN A 256 -3.71 23.88 7.52
CA GLN A 256 -2.76 23.61 8.59
C GLN A 256 -1.41 23.25 7.98
N GLU A 257 -0.35 23.79 8.54
CA GLU A 257 0.99 23.39 8.15
C GLU A 257 1.32 22.02 8.73
N MET A 258 1.64 21.05 7.86
CA MET A 258 2.03 19.70 8.28
C MET A 258 3.53 19.53 8.23
N LYS A 259 4.09 18.95 9.29
CA LYS A 259 5.47 18.48 9.25
C LYS A 259 5.52 17.18 8.44
N GLY A 260 6.25 17.20 7.34
CA GLY A 260 6.56 15.99 6.59
C GLY A 260 7.39 15.00 7.42
N ARG A 261 7.51 13.77 6.92
CA ARG A 261 8.41 12.77 7.50
C ARG A 261 9.85 13.32 7.53
N PRO A 262 10.60 13.10 8.64
CA PRO A 262 12.01 13.49 8.68
C PRO A 262 12.81 12.82 7.56
N GLU A 263 13.69 13.56 6.88
CA GLU A 263 14.58 12.98 5.85
C GLU A 263 15.50 11.88 6.42
N ARG A 264 15.90 12.00 7.67
CA ARG A 264 16.69 11.00 8.40
C ARG A 264 15.85 10.37 9.50
N ILE A 265 15.76 9.04 9.47
CA ILE A 265 15.07 8.22 10.46
C ILE A 265 16.13 7.46 11.25
N ASP A 266 16.34 7.85 12.50
CA ASP A 266 17.20 7.16 13.46
C ASP A 266 16.40 6.05 14.15
N PHE A 267 17.08 4.99 14.58
CA PHE A 267 16.45 3.86 15.29
C PHE A 267 16.56 3.95 16.82
N LYS A 268 16.88 5.14 17.35
CA LYS A 268 17.12 5.39 18.79
C LYS A 268 15.88 5.21 19.68
N GLU A 269 14.69 5.32 19.12
CA GLU A 269 13.44 5.14 19.88
C GLU A 269 13.14 3.67 20.23
N GLY A 270 13.91 2.72 19.73
CA GLY A 270 13.73 1.29 20.01
C GLY A 270 12.50 0.67 19.38
N LYS A 271 11.91 1.34 18.38
CA LYS A 271 10.74 0.88 17.62
C LYS A 271 10.74 1.46 16.20
N LEU A 272 10.02 0.81 15.30
CA LEU A 272 9.69 1.36 13.98
C LEU A 272 8.43 2.21 14.08
N SER A 273 8.36 3.29 13.30
CA SER A 273 7.11 4.01 13.10
C SER A 273 6.11 3.16 12.29
N PRO A 274 4.81 3.42 12.37
CA PRO A 274 3.78 2.64 11.66
C PRO A 274 3.93 2.61 10.13
N GLU A 275 4.72 3.52 9.55
CA GLU A 275 4.99 3.60 8.12
C GLU A 275 5.89 2.46 7.59
N TRP A 276 6.68 1.85 8.47
CA TRP A 276 7.52 0.73 8.09
C TRP A 276 6.69 -0.52 7.84
N ILE A 277 6.97 -1.19 6.73
CA ILE A 277 6.26 -2.38 6.30
C ILE A 277 7.21 -3.56 6.15
N HIS A 278 6.64 -4.75 6.24
CA HIS A 278 7.32 -6.03 6.08
C HIS A 278 6.66 -6.84 4.97
N LEU A 279 7.35 -7.87 4.51
CA LEU A 279 6.76 -8.89 3.65
C LEU A 279 6.15 -10.00 4.51
N GLN A 280 4.93 -10.41 4.17
CA GLN A 280 4.20 -11.49 4.85
C GLN A 280 4.16 -11.36 6.39
N ASN A 281 4.59 -12.39 7.14
CA ASN A 281 4.64 -12.43 8.59
C ASN A 281 6.09 -12.40 9.09
N PRO A 282 6.65 -11.22 9.43
CA PRO A 282 8.03 -11.12 9.88
C PRO A 282 8.24 -11.81 11.23
N GLU A 283 9.39 -12.46 11.42
CA GLU A 283 9.77 -12.99 12.72
C GLU A 283 10.41 -11.89 13.57
N ALA A 284 9.71 -11.43 14.61
CA ALA A 284 10.12 -10.31 15.46
C ALA A 284 11.54 -10.45 16.03
N LYS A 285 12.01 -11.68 16.31
CA LYS A 285 13.36 -11.95 16.80
C LYS A 285 14.48 -11.52 15.85
N ASN A 286 14.15 -11.32 14.56
CA ASN A 286 15.13 -10.94 13.54
C ASN A 286 15.35 -9.42 13.44
N TYR A 287 14.60 -8.63 14.23
CA TYR A 287 14.66 -7.16 14.24
C TYR A 287 14.96 -6.67 15.65
N ILE A 288 16.19 -6.25 15.90
CA ILE A 288 16.67 -5.91 17.23
C ILE A 288 17.09 -4.44 17.26
N PHE A 289 16.55 -3.68 18.19
CA PHE A 289 17.05 -2.33 18.48
C PHE A 289 18.17 -2.43 19.50
N THR A 290 19.34 -1.98 19.11
CA THR A 290 20.53 -2.06 19.94
C THR A 290 20.57 -0.92 20.96
N LYS A 291 21.32 -1.07 22.04
CA LYS A 291 21.45 -0.04 23.09
C LYS A 291 22.10 1.24 22.57
N ASP A 292 22.90 1.16 21.51
CA ASP A 292 23.55 2.28 20.85
C ASP A 292 22.69 2.88 19.72
N GLY A 293 21.39 2.50 19.65
CA GLY A 293 20.39 3.14 18.81
C GLY A 293 20.40 2.74 17.34
N LYS A 294 20.83 1.51 17.04
CA LYS A 294 20.83 0.96 15.67
C LYS A 294 19.73 -0.08 15.50
N LEU A 295 19.28 -0.27 14.26
CA LEU A 295 18.48 -1.42 13.86
C LEU A 295 19.43 -2.56 13.45
N ARG A 296 19.39 -3.66 14.18
CA ARG A 296 20.08 -4.90 13.85
C ARG A 296 19.12 -5.86 13.20
N LEU A 297 19.47 -6.30 11.99
CA LEU A 297 18.78 -7.34 11.26
C LEU A 297 19.57 -8.66 11.37
N ILE A 298 18.90 -9.76 11.71
CA ILE A 298 19.48 -11.09 11.83
C ILE A 298 19.27 -11.87 10.54
N ALA A 299 20.34 -12.46 10.02
CA ALA A 299 20.27 -13.22 8.78
C ALA A 299 19.45 -14.51 8.93
N THR A 300 18.67 -14.79 7.89
CA THR A 300 17.98 -16.06 7.67
C THR A 300 18.28 -16.56 6.26
N PRO A 301 18.06 -17.85 5.96
CA PRO A 301 18.28 -18.36 4.62
C PRO A 301 17.16 -17.98 3.63
N VAL A 302 16.19 -17.17 4.05
CA VAL A 302 15.12 -16.67 3.19
C VAL A 302 15.62 -15.44 2.44
N THR A 303 15.59 -15.49 1.13
CA THR A 303 15.97 -14.39 0.24
C THR A 303 14.76 -13.52 -0.12
N LEU A 304 14.99 -12.35 -0.74
CA LEU A 304 13.93 -11.51 -1.27
C LEU A 304 13.19 -12.15 -2.45
N SER A 305 13.78 -13.17 -3.09
CA SER A 305 13.15 -13.91 -4.18
C SER A 305 12.33 -15.12 -3.73
N ASP A 306 12.28 -15.40 -2.44
CA ASP A 306 11.47 -16.48 -1.87
C ASP A 306 10.08 -15.94 -1.47
N TRP A 307 9.04 -16.68 -1.78
CA TRP A 307 7.68 -16.39 -1.30
C TRP A 307 7.53 -16.81 0.16
N LYS A 308 8.27 -16.12 1.01
CA LYS A 308 8.35 -16.35 2.46
C LYS A 308 8.60 -15.03 3.15
N SER A 309 8.71 -15.05 4.46
CA SER A 309 9.03 -13.87 5.28
C SER A 309 10.55 -13.68 5.38
N PRO A 310 11.21 -12.92 4.49
CA PRO A 310 12.62 -12.58 4.63
C PRO A 310 12.84 -11.62 5.81
N THR A 311 14.08 -11.50 6.27
CA THR A 311 14.44 -10.37 7.14
C THR A 311 14.56 -9.11 6.31
N PHE A 312 13.45 -8.38 6.21
CA PHE A 312 13.26 -7.21 5.36
C PHE A 312 12.31 -6.21 6.01
N VAL A 313 12.65 -4.94 5.98
CA VAL A 313 11.81 -3.85 6.45
C VAL A 313 11.95 -2.64 5.56
N ALA A 314 10.86 -2.02 5.13
CA ALA A 314 10.86 -1.05 4.06
C ALA A 314 9.91 0.12 4.27
N LEU A 315 10.18 1.19 3.54
CA LEU A 315 9.29 2.34 3.36
C LEU A 315 8.83 2.43 1.89
N ARG A 316 7.62 2.92 1.67
CA ARG A 316 7.11 3.17 0.31
C ARG A 316 7.89 4.30 -0.34
N GLN A 317 8.19 4.13 -1.62
CA GLN A 317 8.66 5.24 -2.45
C GLN A 317 7.48 6.19 -2.72
N GLU A 318 7.70 7.50 -2.50
CA GLU A 318 6.66 8.54 -2.62
C GLU A 318 6.95 9.54 -3.74
N HIS A 319 8.19 9.56 -4.26
CA HIS A 319 8.66 10.52 -5.26
C HIS A 319 9.36 9.80 -6.40
N PHE A 320 9.18 10.25 -7.63
CA PHE A 320 9.97 9.77 -8.76
C PHE A 320 11.43 10.17 -8.59
N ASP A 321 11.68 11.44 -8.27
CA ASP A 321 13.00 11.97 -7.94
C ASP A 321 13.28 11.85 -6.45
N MET A 322 14.14 10.91 -6.05
CA MET A 322 14.50 10.74 -4.64
C MET A 322 15.96 10.32 -4.44
N GLU A 323 16.42 10.46 -3.22
CA GLU A 323 17.65 9.83 -2.72
C GLU A 323 17.34 9.08 -1.42
N ALA A 324 17.70 7.80 -1.36
CA ALA A 324 17.67 6.99 -0.15
C ALA A 324 19.06 6.49 0.19
N SER A 325 19.42 6.44 1.48
CA SER A 325 20.70 5.88 1.91
C SER A 325 20.63 5.27 3.30
N ALA A 326 21.50 4.30 3.54
CA ALA A 326 21.71 3.73 4.86
C ALA A 326 23.17 3.26 5.02
N PRO A 327 23.80 3.57 6.15
CA PRO A 327 25.07 2.96 6.52
C PRO A 327 24.80 1.52 6.97
N VAL A 328 25.64 0.60 6.52
CA VAL A 328 25.55 -0.82 6.86
C VAL A 328 26.88 -1.34 7.40
N VAL A 329 26.80 -2.09 8.50
CA VAL A 329 27.92 -2.85 9.06
C VAL A 329 27.52 -4.31 9.16
N LEU A 330 28.01 -5.13 8.22
CA LEU A 330 27.78 -6.58 8.21
C LEU A 330 28.77 -7.28 9.15
N GLN A 331 28.27 -8.08 10.08
CA GLN A 331 29.03 -8.73 11.15
C GLN A 331 28.81 -10.24 11.15
N LYS A 332 29.83 -10.97 11.59
CA LYS A 332 29.82 -12.45 11.71
C LYS A 332 29.37 -13.16 10.44
N ALA A 333 29.57 -12.51 9.29
CA ALA A 333 29.16 -13.03 8.01
C ALA A 333 29.96 -14.26 7.61
N GLY A 334 29.24 -15.27 7.13
CA GLY A 334 29.78 -16.40 6.39
C GLY A 334 29.90 -16.08 4.90
N VAL A 335 30.25 -17.08 4.13
CA VAL A 335 30.36 -16.97 2.67
C VAL A 335 28.99 -16.68 2.07
N ASN A 336 28.91 -15.63 1.28
CA ASN A 336 27.69 -15.16 0.61
C ASN A 336 26.56 -14.67 1.53
N ASP A 337 26.84 -14.45 2.80
CA ASP A 337 25.93 -13.67 3.64
C ASP A 337 25.98 -12.22 3.16
N GLU A 338 24.82 -11.62 2.95
CA GLU A 338 24.71 -10.27 2.40
C GLU A 338 23.67 -9.44 3.11
N ALA A 339 23.90 -8.12 3.17
CA ALA A 339 22.96 -7.15 3.69
C ALA A 339 23.01 -5.85 2.88
N GLY A 340 21.89 -5.15 2.79
CA GLY A 340 21.88 -3.92 2.02
C GLY A 340 20.53 -3.23 1.92
N ILE A 341 20.38 -2.48 0.82
CA ILE A 341 19.15 -1.81 0.42
C ILE A 341 18.61 -2.49 -0.83
N SER A 342 17.33 -2.85 -0.82
CA SER A 342 16.61 -3.30 -2.01
C SER A 342 15.59 -2.24 -2.46
N VAL A 343 15.56 -2.00 -3.76
CA VAL A 343 14.46 -1.35 -4.47
C VAL A 343 13.55 -2.48 -4.89
N PHE A 344 12.48 -2.69 -4.16
CA PHE A 344 11.68 -3.89 -4.24
C PHE A 344 10.26 -3.60 -4.75
N MET A 345 9.84 -4.28 -5.80
CA MET A 345 8.46 -4.27 -6.29
C MET A 345 7.74 -5.55 -5.90
N GLU A 346 8.38 -6.70 -6.16
CA GLU A 346 7.86 -8.01 -5.81
C GLU A 346 8.99 -9.07 -5.85
N PHE A 347 8.72 -10.32 -5.44
CA PHE A 347 9.72 -11.40 -5.28
C PHE A 347 10.56 -11.70 -6.51
N HIS A 348 10.02 -11.45 -7.71
CA HIS A 348 10.71 -11.66 -8.98
C HIS A 348 11.18 -10.36 -9.64
N SER A 349 11.01 -9.21 -8.97
CA SER A 349 11.31 -7.89 -9.55
C SER A 349 11.83 -6.94 -8.48
N HIS A 350 13.17 -6.92 -8.33
CA HIS A 350 13.85 -6.05 -7.37
C HIS A 350 15.30 -5.78 -7.79
N TYR A 351 15.85 -4.68 -7.31
CA TYR A 351 17.25 -4.29 -7.50
C TYR A 351 17.92 -4.19 -6.14
N ASP A 352 18.99 -4.97 -5.93
CA ASP A 352 19.64 -5.08 -4.63
C ASP A 352 21.03 -4.46 -4.67
N LEU A 353 21.25 -3.51 -3.79
CA LEU A 353 22.54 -2.92 -3.48
C LEU A 353 23.02 -3.49 -2.14
N PHE A 354 24.07 -4.30 -2.15
CA PHE A 354 24.45 -5.11 -0.99
C PHE A 354 25.93 -5.03 -0.66
N VAL A 355 26.25 -5.30 0.60
CA VAL A 355 27.57 -5.64 1.09
C VAL A 355 27.58 -7.13 1.41
N ARG A 356 28.61 -7.85 0.96
CA ARG A 356 28.79 -9.27 1.28
C ARG A 356 30.23 -9.61 1.62
N GLN A 357 30.44 -10.84 2.13
CA GLN A 357 31.74 -11.38 2.42
C GLN A 357 31.99 -12.68 1.63
N ASP A 358 33.15 -12.85 1.05
CA ASP A 358 33.56 -14.06 0.35
C ASP A 358 34.19 -15.09 1.30
N LYS A 359 34.60 -16.23 0.72
CA LYS A 359 35.29 -17.32 1.46
C LYS A 359 36.62 -16.92 2.13
N ASP A 360 37.27 -15.91 1.60
CA ASP A 360 38.56 -15.39 2.08
C ASP A 360 38.37 -14.23 3.09
N ARG A 361 37.12 -13.98 3.52
CA ARG A 361 36.65 -12.87 4.36
C ARG A 361 36.90 -11.50 3.74
N LYS A 362 37.03 -11.41 2.41
CA LYS A 362 37.10 -10.15 1.71
C LYS A 362 35.69 -9.60 1.53
N ARG A 363 35.56 -8.33 1.84
CA ARG A 363 34.30 -7.62 1.69
C ARG A 363 34.16 -7.04 0.29
N SER A 364 32.95 -7.05 -0.21
CA SER A 364 32.62 -6.39 -1.46
C SER A 364 31.28 -5.67 -1.34
N VAL A 365 31.08 -4.65 -2.18
CA VAL A 365 29.78 -4.03 -2.45
C VAL A 365 29.37 -4.45 -3.85
N GLY A 366 28.12 -4.85 -4.00
CA GLY A 366 27.59 -5.34 -5.27
C GLY A 366 26.22 -4.79 -5.62
N LEU A 367 25.91 -4.86 -6.91
CA LEU A 367 24.63 -4.50 -7.48
C LEU A 367 24.07 -5.70 -8.25
N ARG A 368 22.88 -6.13 -7.89
CA ARG A 368 22.15 -7.23 -8.51
C ARG A 368 20.78 -6.77 -9.01
N TYR A 369 20.39 -7.25 -10.18
CA TYR A 369 19.06 -7.10 -10.75
C TYR A 369 18.36 -8.44 -10.79
N LYS A 370 17.15 -8.51 -10.24
CA LYS A 370 16.23 -9.65 -10.35
C LYS A 370 15.04 -9.21 -11.18
N LEU A 371 14.81 -9.88 -12.32
CA LEU A 371 13.73 -9.60 -13.28
C LEU A 371 13.16 -10.93 -13.78
N GLY A 372 12.01 -11.34 -13.25
CA GLY A 372 11.47 -12.65 -13.53
C GLY A 372 12.47 -13.76 -13.13
N GLU A 373 12.77 -14.64 -14.06
CA GLU A 373 13.75 -15.72 -13.86
C GLU A 373 15.20 -15.24 -13.95
N ILE A 374 15.44 -14.01 -14.45
CA ILE A 374 16.80 -13.50 -14.67
C ILE A 374 17.36 -12.91 -13.39
N THR A 375 18.54 -13.36 -13.01
CA THR A 375 19.36 -12.71 -11.97
C THR A 375 20.68 -12.29 -12.61
N HIS A 376 21.00 -11.01 -12.53
CA HIS A 376 22.21 -10.44 -13.10
C HIS A 376 23.00 -9.63 -12.05
N TYR A 377 24.24 -10.03 -11.82
CA TYR A 377 25.21 -9.27 -11.00
C TYR A 377 25.87 -8.24 -11.90
N ALA A 378 25.43 -7.00 -11.84
CA ALA A 378 25.87 -5.94 -12.74
C ALA A 378 27.29 -5.48 -12.44
N LYS A 379 27.64 -5.36 -11.17
CA LYS A 379 28.96 -4.91 -10.72
C LYS A 379 29.21 -5.37 -9.28
N GLU A 380 30.45 -5.69 -9.00
CA GLU A 380 30.92 -5.98 -7.64
C GLU A 380 32.33 -5.40 -7.47
N VAL A 381 32.55 -4.71 -6.37
CA VAL A 381 33.81 -3.99 -6.09
C VAL A 381 34.30 -4.37 -4.70
N SER A 382 35.59 -4.64 -4.58
CA SER A 382 36.23 -4.92 -3.30
C SER A 382 36.18 -3.71 -2.37
N LEU A 383 35.92 -3.96 -1.10
CA LEU A 383 35.91 -2.97 -0.02
C LEU A 383 37.09 -3.17 0.92
N PRO A 384 37.44 -2.16 1.73
CA PRO A 384 38.31 -2.36 2.89
C PRO A 384 37.79 -3.49 3.81
N THR A 385 38.68 -4.13 4.54
CA THR A 385 38.37 -5.28 5.38
C THR A 385 37.36 -4.97 6.49
N ASP A 386 37.28 -3.73 6.91
CA ASP A 386 36.42 -3.24 7.99
C ASP A 386 35.84 -1.86 7.65
N GLY A 387 35.03 -1.31 8.56
CA GLY A 387 34.43 0.00 8.44
C GLY A 387 33.01 -0.03 7.88
N GLU A 388 32.34 1.09 8.05
CA GLU A 388 30.99 1.35 7.58
C GLU A 388 30.98 1.64 6.08
N VAL A 389 29.94 1.19 5.42
CA VAL A 389 29.64 1.53 4.02
C VAL A 389 28.24 2.15 3.98
N GLU A 390 28.11 3.38 3.51
CA GLU A 390 26.81 4.00 3.26
C GLU A 390 26.35 3.62 1.84
N LEU A 391 25.31 2.82 1.74
CA LEU A 391 24.65 2.47 0.49
C LEU A 391 23.73 3.60 0.06
N VAL A 392 23.74 3.93 -1.25
CA VAL A 392 23.00 5.08 -1.80
C VAL A 392 22.21 4.64 -3.03
N VAL A 393 20.92 4.90 -3.01
CA VAL A 393 20.00 4.72 -4.14
C VAL A 393 19.42 6.09 -4.48
N LYS A 394 19.47 6.49 -5.74
CA LYS A 394 18.79 7.68 -6.26
C LYS A 394 17.84 7.27 -7.36
N SER A 395 16.82 8.06 -7.62
CA SER A 395 15.98 7.87 -8.79
C SER A 395 15.64 9.18 -9.47
N ASP A 396 15.29 9.06 -10.73
CA ASP A 396 14.45 9.97 -11.49
C ASP A 396 13.32 9.16 -12.14
N ILE A 397 12.52 9.79 -12.97
CA ILE A 397 11.38 9.14 -13.65
C ILE A 397 11.81 7.96 -14.54
N ASN A 398 13.06 7.89 -14.99
CA ASN A 398 13.56 6.90 -15.93
C ASN A 398 14.44 5.82 -15.31
N TYR A 399 15.25 6.19 -14.30
CA TYR A 399 16.29 5.30 -13.78
C TYR A 399 16.39 5.33 -12.26
N TYR A 400 16.74 4.17 -11.69
CA TYR A 400 17.40 4.06 -10.39
C TYR A 400 18.91 4.08 -10.61
N TYR A 401 19.64 4.84 -9.80
CA TYR A 401 21.09 4.96 -9.77
C TYR A 401 21.60 4.41 -8.46
N PHE A 402 22.61 3.57 -8.52
CA PHE A 402 23.15 2.84 -7.37
C PHE A 402 24.60 3.21 -7.13
N GLY A 403 24.94 3.44 -5.88
CA GLY A 403 26.31 3.73 -5.48
C GLY A 403 26.49 3.52 -3.98
N TYR A 404 27.69 3.77 -3.53
CA TYR A 404 28.06 3.68 -2.13
C TYR A 404 29.05 4.76 -1.74
N LYS A 405 29.17 5.03 -0.42
CA LYS A 405 30.20 5.89 0.13
C LYS A 405 31.08 5.12 1.11
N VAL A 406 32.37 5.32 0.99
CA VAL A 406 33.40 4.92 1.96
C VAL A 406 34.17 6.18 2.33
N ASN A 407 34.34 6.45 3.62
CA ASN A 407 34.98 7.66 4.13
C ASN A 407 34.41 8.95 3.52
N GLY A 408 33.08 8.98 3.28
CA GLY A 408 32.37 10.12 2.70
C GLY A 408 32.52 10.29 1.18
N ILE A 409 33.33 9.48 0.51
CA ILE A 409 33.56 9.56 -0.94
C ILE A 409 32.54 8.64 -1.65
N TYR A 410 31.76 9.24 -2.58
CA TYR A 410 30.78 8.51 -3.39
C TYR A 410 31.45 7.75 -4.55
N HIS A 411 30.98 6.52 -4.77
CA HIS A 411 31.39 5.64 -5.86
C HIS A 411 30.15 5.12 -6.59
N ASP A 412 30.12 5.29 -7.91
CA ASP A 412 29.02 4.77 -8.75
C ASP A 412 29.16 3.27 -9.03
N LEU A 413 28.07 2.56 -8.96
CA LEU A 413 27.97 1.14 -9.31
C LEU A 413 27.17 0.87 -10.58
N GLY A 414 26.27 1.78 -10.96
CA GLY A 414 25.47 1.63 -12.15
C GLY A 414 24.04 2.12 -12.00
N LYS A 415 23.24 1.85 -13.02
CA LYS A 415 21.83 2.24 -13.04
C LYS A 415 20.96 1.21 -13.75
N MET A 416 19.66 1.22 -13.43
CA MET A 416 18.66 0.38 -14.11
C MET A 416 17.36 1.15 -14.31
N ASN A 417 16.64 0.83 -15.40
CA ASN A 417 15.40 1.50 -15.76
C ASN A 417 14.28 1.24 -14.73
N THR A 418 13.53 2.29 -14.39
CA THR A 418 12.41 2.22 -13.43
C THR A 418 11.26 1.36 -13.92
N ARG A 419 11.02 1.31 -15.24
CA ARG A 419 9.90 0.57 -15.86
C ARG A 419 9.85 -0.91 -15.52
N TYR A 420 11.01 -1.54 -15.27
CA TYR A 420 11.04 -2.97 -14.94
C TYR A 420 10.51 -3.27 -13.53
N LEU A 421 10.38 -2.25 -12.68
CA LEU A 421 9.73 -2.33 -11.38
C LEU A 421 8.35 -1.66 -11.40
N SER A 422 7.72 -1.56 -12.56
CA SER A 422 6.35 -1.09 -12.68
C SER A 422 5.36 -2.24 -12.60
N THR A 423 4.12 -1.95 -12.22
CA THR A 423 3.02 -2.93 -12.22
C THR A 423 2.83 -3.58 -13.59
N GLU A 424 2.98 -2.83 -14.68
CA GLU A 424 2.80 -3.32 -16.05
C GLU A 424 3.87 -4.35 -16.47
N THR A 425 5.02 -4.33 -15.83
CA THR A 425 6.12 -5.28 -16.12
C THR A 425 6.24 -6.36 -15.06
N ALA A 426 6.20 -5.99 -13.79
CA ALA A 426 6.42 -6.89 -12.66
C ALA A 426 5.12 -7.57 -12.18
N GLY A 427 3.96 -6.98 -12.51
CA GLY A 427 2.68 -7.41 -11.95
C GLY A 427 2.39 -6.79 -10.57
N GLY A 428 1.37 -7.32 -9.90
CA GLY A 428 0.96 -6.87 -8.57
C GLY A 428 0.13 -5.59 -8.57
N PHE A 429 -0.19 -5.12 -7.37
CA PHE A 429 -1.07 -3.96 -7.13
C PHE A 429 -0.43 -2.90 -6.23
N THR A 430 0.83 -3.10 -5.85
CA THR A 430 1.56 -2.21 -4.95
C THR A 430 2.54 -1.33 -5.74
N GLY A 431 3.15 -0.37 -5.07
CA GLY A 431 4.28 0.39 -5.61
C GLY A 431 5.60 -0.14 -5.08
N VAL A 432 6.68 0.41 -5.61
CA VAL A 432 8.03 0.13 -5.16
C VAL A 432 8.22 0.55 -3.71
N VAL A 433 8.97 -0.27 -2.97
CA VAL A 433 9.42 0.03 -1.62
C VAL A 433 10.95 0.00 -1.55
N LEU A 434 11.51 0.80 -0.65
CA LEU A 434 12.94 0.86 -0.38
C LEU A 434 13.20 0.23 0.99
N GLY A 435 13.88 -0.91 1.01
CA GLY A 435 13.98 -1.69 2.22
C GLY A 435 15.39 -2.10 2.60
N LEU A 436 15.62 -2.17 3.91
CA LEU A 436 16.80 -2.76 4.52
C LEU A 436 16.59 -4.26 4.62
N TYR A 437 17.61 -5.03 4.26
CA TYR A 437 17.51 -6.49 4.31
C TYR A 437 18.83 -7.14 4.70
N ILE A 438 18.72 -8.39 5.12
CA ILE A 438 19.84 -9.31 5.28
C ILE A 438 19.41 -10.73 4.91
N THR A 439 20.29 -11.48 4.27
CA THR A 439 20.09 -12.91 4.00
C THR A 439 21.38 -13.69 4.15
N SER A 440 21.27 -14.99 4.28
CA SER A 440 22.38 -15.92 4.40
C SER A 440 22.22 -17.11 3.47
N ALA A 441 23.33 -17.61 2.96
CA ALA A 441 23.38 -18.88 2.25
C ALA A 441 23.26 -20.11 3.19
N SER A 442 23.39 -19.93 4.50
CA SER A 442 23.41 -21.02 5.49
C SER A 442 22.32 -20.84 6.56
N LYS A 443 21.67 -21.96 6.91
CA LYS A 443 20.73 -22.00 8.06
C LYS A 443 21.42 -21.79 9.41
N ASP A 444 22.72 -22.08 9.48
CA ASP A 444 23.52 -21.99 10.72
C ASP A 444 24.24 -20.65 10.84
N SER A 445 24.02 -19.73 9.94
CA SER A 445 24.65 -18.41 9.96
C SER A 445 24.33 -17.66 11.25
N LYS A 446 25.34 -16.94 11.75
CA LYS A 446 25.23 -16.03 12.88
C LYS A 446 25.37 -14.57 12.42
N ALA A 447 25.27 -14.35 11.12
CA ALA A 447 25.39 -13.03 10.53
C ALA A 447 24.30 -12.10 11.00
N TYR A 448 24.67 -10.85 11.17
CA TYR A 448 23.74 -9.75 11.37
C TYR A 448 24.27 -8.49 10.71
N ALA A 449 23.37 -7.57 10.41
CA ALA A 449 23.73 -6.26 9.90
C ALA A 449 23.15 -5.16 10.79
N ASP A 450 24.00 -4.20 11.14
CA ASP A 450 23.62 -3.01 11.89
C ASP A 450 23.46 -1.83 10.95
N PHE A 451 22.30 -1.17 11.04
CA PHE A 451 21.94 0.05 10.34
C PHE A 451 21.76 1.19 11.36
N GLU A 452 22.51 2.28 11.21
CA GLU A 452 22.46 3.40 12.15
C GLU A 452 21.23 4.28 11.89
N TYR A 453 20.92 4.50 10.60
CA TYR A 453 19.77 5.28 10.17
C TYR A 453 19.32 4.83 8.78
N PHE A 454 18.15 5.30 8.41
CA PHE A 454 17.67 5.32 7.02
C PHE A 454 17.38 6.77 6.62
N LYS A 455 17.91 7.21 5.50
CA LYS A 455 17.57 8.50 4.91
C LYS A 455 16.67 8.29 3.71
N TYR A 456 15.67 9.15 3.59
CA TYR A 456 14.85 9.27 2.40
C TYR A 456 14.56 10.75 2.15
N LYS A 457 14.95 11.23 0.99
CA LYS A 457 14.73 12.60 0.57
C LYS A 457 14.11 12.61 -0.82
N GLY A 458 12.85 13.01 -0.90
CA GLY A 458 12.19 13.34 -2.16
C GLY A 458 12.50 14.77 -2.60
N LYS A 459 12.49 15.04 -3.88
CA LYS A 459 12.61 16.42 -4.38
C LYS A 459 11.28 17.15 -4.20
N PRO A 460 11.28 18.33 -3.55
CA PRO A 460 10.08 19.15 -3.44
C PRO A 460 9.58 19.56 -4.83
N GLY A 461 8.28 19.41 -5.07
CA GLY A 461 7.60 19.95 -6.26
C GLY A 461 7.32 18.96 -7.38
N GLU A 462 7.62 17.69 -7.25
CA GLU A 462 7.15 16.64 -8.18
C GLU A 462 5.63 16.48 -8.20
N ASN A 463 4.95 16.99 -7.20
CA ASN A 463 3.49 17.06 -7.11
C ASN A 463 2.94 18.39 -7.64
N LYS A 464 3.73 19.11 -8.45
CA LYS A 464 3.29 20.38 -9.06
C LYS A 464 2.73 20.17 -10.45
#